data_710d1f5fa722f347d637dc881b2a33b2
#
_entry.id   710d1f5fa722f347d637dc881b2a33b2
#
_cell.length_a   1.000
_cell.length_b   1.000
_cell.length_c   1.000
_cell.angle_alpha   90.00
_cell.angle_beta   90.00
_cell.angle_gamma   90.00
#
_symmetry.space_group_name_H-M   'P 1'
#
loop_
_entity.id
_entity.type
_entity.pdbx_description
1 polymer ?
#
loop_
_entity_poly.entity_id
_entity_poly.type
_entity_poly.pdbx_seq_one_letter_code
_entity_poly.pdbx_strand_id
1 'polypeptide(L)'
;MTGALLRRFGPVLLGGTVALGLTATAKSEELRIGYLAPTTGVFAQVGKDMVDGFKMYLDEKNNKFGGADVKFIVEDEQGKPDTAVTKAKKLILQDKVHFFVGGLLASTGYALAPVSTAEKVVYISSVSSADDLTQRDLPKYPYFFRTGWSSSQPSHPFGQWACDQGYKKISIIAADYAFGYEVAGGFQRAFEACGGQIVQKIWPPLTTKDFGPYIPTLKDDADAIFTVMVGPMSLQFPKQLAANGNKKPVIGGGPSYDEFVLPSMGDEVIGHVSTLQYSAGLDTPKNVAFVKAYRTKFGKMPGYYSETNYTTAQIIDEVITKAGGKYPGAEEFLKMLAAVKVDAPRGPVSFDATRNPVQNIYIKKVAKVKMFGYPNEELWNTVIKTYPNVDQFGQFKKDEFMATPVYSRDYPPCKFCN
;
A
#
# COMPACT_ATOMS: atom_id res chain seq x y z
N MET A 1 68.20 11.22 -85.17
CA MET A 1 68.32 9.89 -84.60
C MET A 1 67.97 10.00 -83.12
N THR A 2 67.16 9.10 -82.65
CA THR A 2 66.75 8.86 -81.28
C THR A 2 65.66 9.80 -80.65
N GLY A 3 64.42 9.31 -80.72
CA GLY A 3 63.27 9.91 -80.06
C GLY A 3 63.17 9.53 -78.58
N ALA A 4 62.71 10.47 -77.77
CA ALA A 4 62.39 10.26 -76.38
C ALA A 4 60.86 10.27 -76.16
N LEU A 5 60.31 9.17 -75.68
CA LEU A 5 58.90 9.02 -75.26
C LEU A 5 58.67 9.68 -73.93
N LEU A 6 57.78 10.65 -73.84
CA LEU A 6 57.25 11.20 -72.59
C LEU A 6 56.02 10.35 -72.13
N ARG A 7 56.14 9.69 -70.96
CA ARG A 7 55.03 9.09 -70.23
C ARG A 7 54.36 10.15 -69.39
N ARG A 8 53.07 10.40 -69.66
CA ARG A 8 52.19 11.20 -68.76
C ARG A 8 51.64 10.28 -67.63
N PHE A 9 51.87 10.62 -66.35
CA PHE A 9 51.20 10.09 -65.20
C PHE A 9 49.97 11.00 -64.96
N GLY A 10 48.75 10.37 -64.94
CA GLY A 10 47.53 10.98 -64.48
C GLY A 10 47.33 10.78 -62.97
N PRO A 11 46.70 11.74 -62.24
CA PRO A 11 46.44 11.57 -60.83
C PRO A 11 45.24 10.63 -60.61
N VAL A 12 45.44 9.62 -59.74
CA VAL A 12 44.38 8.75 -59.23
C VAL A 12 43.70 9.51 -58.07
N LEU A 13 42.45 9.94 -58.26
CA LEU A 13 41.58 10.43 -57.21
C LEU A 13 41.06 9.25 -56.39
N LEU A 14 41.55 9.06 -55.15
CA LEU A 14 40.93 8.19 -54.16
C LEU A 14 39.71 8.92 -53.62
N GLY A 15 38.51 8.50 -54.06
CA GLY A 15 37.23 8.86 -53.48
C GLY A 15 37.03 8.11 -52.16
N GLY A 16 37.28 8.78 -51.03
CA GLY A 16 36.92 8.27 -49.71
C GLY A 16 35.41 8.41 -49.47
N THR A 17 34.68 7.31 -49.52
CA THR A 17 33.26 7.26 -49.08
C THR A 17 33.20 7.33 -47.56
N VAL A 18 32.87 8.49 -47.02
CA VAL A 18 32.51 8.65 -45.60
C VAL A 18 31.11 8.05 -45.41
N ALA A 19 31.03 6.85 -44.90
CA ALA A 19 29.78 6.27 -44.45
C ALA A 19 29.34 7.00 -43.18
N LEU A 20 28.41 7.97 -43.29
CA LEU A 20 27.68 8.48 -42.16
C LEU A 20 26.82 7.35 -41.62
N GLY A 21 27.29 6.72 -40.52
CA GLY A 21 26.49 5.82 -39.72
C GLY A 21 25.35 6.60 -39.08
N LEU A 22 24.16 6.54 -39.67
CA LEU A 22 22.92 6.90 -38.98
C LEU A 22 22.77 5.94 -37.83
N THR A 23 23.22 6.34 -36.63
CA THR A 23 22.80 5.70 -35.37
C THR A 23 21.29 6.02 -35.22
N ALA A 24 20.45 5.11 -35.71
CA ALA A 24 19.03 5.11 -35.38
C ALA A 24 18.97 4.96 -33.83
N THR A 25 18.72 6.04 -33.15
CA THR A 25 18.31 5.98 -31.73
C THR A 25 17.05 5.15 -31.70
N ALA A 26 17.16 3.89 -31.29
CA ALA A 26 16.00 3.04 -31.04
C ALA A 26 15.11 3.80 -30.04
N LYS A 27 13.96 4.27 -30.52
CA LYS A 27 12.97 4.92 -29.66
C LYS A 27 12.63 3.90 -28.57
N SER A 28 12.94 4.24 -27.32
CA SER A 28 12.56 3.42 -26.17
C SER A 28 11.06 3.14 -26.26
N GLU A 29 10.67 1.88 -26.12
CA GLU A 29 9.26 1.50 -26.11
C GLU A 29 8.56 2.20 -24.93
N GLU A 30 7.42 2.84 -25.18
CA GLU A 30 6.63 3.55 -24.16
C GLU A 30 6.07 2.53 -23.16
N LEU A 31 6.40 2.68 -21.88
CA LEU A 31 5.85 1.87 -20.80
C LEU A 31 4.45 2.36 -20.41
N ARG A 32 3.41 1.61 -20.74
CA ARG A 32 2.02 1.96 -20.42
C ARG A 32 1.60 1.32 -19.12
N ILE A 33 1.28 2.17 -18.11
CA ILE A 33 0.87 1.78 -16.77
C ILE A 33 -0.56 2.23 -16.54
N GLY A 34 -1.47 1.29 -16.31
CA GLY A 34 -2.82 1.57 -15.85
C GLY A 34 -2.86 1.79 -14.34
N TYR A 35 -3.69 2.69 -13.87
CA TYR A 35 -3.81 2.98 -12.45
C TYR A 35 -5.26 3.14 -12.04
N LEU A 36 -5.68 2.40 -11.01
CA LEU A 36 -7.02 2.43 -10.45
C LEU A 36 -7.03 3.09 -9.08
N ALA A 37 -7.79 4.18 -8.93
CA ALA A 37 -7.99 4.85 -7.66
C ALA A 37 -9.38 5.49 -7.63
N PRO A 38 -10.02 5.63 -6.45
CA PRO A 38 -11.29 6.37 -6.33
C PRO A 38 -11.00 7.87 -6.35
N THR A 39 -11.09 8.50 -7.52
CA THR A 39 -10.86 9.94 -7.66
C THR A 39 -12.12 10.78 -7.44
N THR A 40 -13.26 10.13 -7.28
CA THR A 40 -14.55 10.74 -6.92
C THR A 40 -15.22 10.01 -5.76
N GLY A 41 -16.29 10.60 -5.19
CA GLY A 41 -17.05 10.02 -4.09
C GLY A 41 -16.40 10.16 -2.71
N VAL A 42 -16.82 9.32 -1.77
CA VAL A 42 -16.43 9.42 -0.35
C VAL A 42 -14.95 9.10 -0.08
N PHE A 43 -14.27 8.46 -1.00
CA PHE A 43 -12.86 8.12 -0.93
C PHE A 43 -11.97 8.98 -1.83
N ALA A 44 -12.51 10.06 -2.43
CA ALA A 44 -11.78 10.88 -3.40
C ALA A 44 -10.44 11.42 -2.87
N GLN A 45 -10.38 11.84 -1.60
CA GLN A 45 -9.14 12.31 -1.00
C GLN A 45 -8.10 11.20 -0.88
N VAL A 46 -8.52 9.99 -0.49
CA VAL A 46 -7.66 8.82 -0.42
C VAL A 46 -7.11 8.47 -1.80
N GLY A 47 -7.98 8.44 -2.81
CA GLY A 47 -7.58 8.16 -4.20
C GLY A 47 -6.60 9.22 -4.73
N LYS A 48 -6.81 10.49 -4.36
CA LYS A 48 -5.87 11.56 -4.69
C LYS A 48 -4.49 11.30 -4.05
N ASP A 49 -4.44 10.90 -2.78
CA ASP A 49 -3.19 10.61 -2.09
C ASP A 49 -2.45 9.41 -2.71
N MET A 50 -3.18 8.39 -3.17
CA MET A 50 -2.63 7.27 -3.91
C MET A 50 -1.95 7.74 -5.22
N VAL A 51 -2.65 8.54 -6.01
CA VAL A 51 -2.13 9.09 -7.28
C VAL A 51 -0.98 10.05 -7.05
N ASP A 52 -1.08 10.94 -6.06
CA ASP A 52 -0.04 11.93 -5.70
C ASP A 52 1.27 11.21 -5.33
N GLY A 53 1.20 10.13 -4.53
CA GLY A 53 2.37 9.37 -4.15
C GLY A 53 3.08 8.72 -5.34
N PHE A 54 2.35 8.04 -6.21
CA PHE A 54 2.91 7.41 -7.41
C PHE A 54 3.51 8.44 -8.37
N LYS A 55 2.76 9.52 -8.63
CA LYS A 55 3.22 10.60 -9.51
C LYS A 55 4.41 11.35 -8.95
N MET A 56 4.52 11.51 -7.63
CA MET A 56 5.67 12.17 -7.03
C MET A 56 6.97 11.45 -7.43
N TYR A 57 7.03 10.13 -7.28
CA TYR A 57 8.19 9.35 -7.69
C TYR A 57 8.42 9.41 -9.21
N LEU A 58 7.35 9.29 -10.00
CA LEU A 58 7.44 9.37 -11.45
C LEU A 58 7.98 10.73 -11.94
N ASP A 59 7.53 11.84 -11.31
CA ASP A 59 8.01 13.18 -11.62
C ASP A 59 9.50 13.35 -11.24
N GLU A 60 9.95 12.79 -10.12
CA GLU A 60 11.37 12.77 -9.72
C GLU A 60 12.26 12.04 -10.74
N LYS A 61 11.68 11.10 -11.49
CA LYS A 61 12.32 10.35 -12.57
C LYS A 61 12.09 10.96 -13.97
N ASN A 62 11.60 12.20 -14.04
CA ASN A 62 11.28 12.89 -15.30
C ASN A 62 10.33 12.07 -16.22
N ASN A 63 9.32 11.44 -15.62
CA ASN A 63 8.35 10.56 -16.29
C ASN A 63 8.99 9.35 -17.00
N LYS A 64 10.09 8.81 -16.44
CA LYS A 64 10.78 7.63 -16.98
C LYS A 64 11.02 6.58 -15.91
N PHE A 65 10.89 5.30 -16.29
CA PHE A 65 11.33 4.16 -15.49
C PHE A 65 12.37 3.37 -16.27
N GLY A 66 13.53 3.15 -15.68
CA GLY A 66 14.65 2.49 -16.36
C GLY A 66 15.07 3.17 -17.67
N GLY A 67 14.76 4.44 -17.85
CA GLY A 67 14.99 5.20 -19.09
C GLY A 67 13.85 5.14 -20.11
N ALA A 68 12.86 4.24 -19.93
CA ALA A 68 11.65 4.20 -20.76
C ALA A 68 10.68 5.34 -20.41
N ASP A 69 10.12 5.99 -21.42
CA ASP A 69 9.04 6.96 -21.22
C ASP A 69 7.80 6.27 -20.66
N VAL A 70 7.20 6.84 -19.61
CA VAL A 70 6.02 6.27 -18.95
C VAL A 70 4.76 6.99 -19.40
N LYS A 71 3.79 6.24 -19.92
CA LYS A 71 2.41 6.66 -20.08
C LYS A 71 1.59 6.17 -18.90
N PHE A 72 1.28 7.08 -17.99
CA PHE A 72 0.52 6.82 -16.77
C PHE A 72 -0.96 7.16 -16.98
N ILE A 73 -1.85 6.16 -16.90
CA ILE A 73 -3.28 6.28 -17.23
C ILE A 73 -4.09 6.00 -15.97
N VAL A 74 -4.74 7.01 -15.43
CA VAL A 74 -5.55 6.91 -14.22
C VAL A 74 -7.03 6.75 -14.58
N GLU A 75 -7.69 5.77 -13.97
CA GLU A 75 -9.12 5.52 -14.07
C GLU A 75 -9.78 5.56 -12.69
N ASP A 76 -10.94 6.21 -12.63
CA ASP A 76 -11.73 6.33 -11.41
C ASP A 76 -12.54 5.06 -11.14
N GLU A 77 -12.19 4.35 -10.05
CA GLU A 77 -12.91 3.16 -9.59
C GLU A 77 -14.05 3.47 -8.61
N GLN A 78 -14.17 4.71 -8.14
CA GLN A 78 -15.22 5.22 -7.23
C GLN A 78 -15.29 4.46 -5.87
N GLY A 79 -14.31 3.64 -5.52
CA GLY A 79 -14.38 2.72 -4.38
C GLY A 79 -15.45 1.63 -4.54
N LYS A 80 -15.74 1.22 -5.77
CA LYS A 80 -16.76 0.21 -6.12
C LYS A 80 -16.13 -0.93 -6.92
N PRO A 81 -16.23 -2.18 -6.46
CA PRO A 81 -15.66 -3.34 -7.15
C PRO A 81 -16.08 -3.48 -8.61
N ASP A 82 -17.37 -3.30 -8.93
CA ASP A 82 -17.89 -3.45 -10.30
C ASP A 82 -17.35 -2.36 -11.23
N THR A 83 -17.23 -1.11 -10.72
CA THR A 83 -16.62 -0.01 -11.47
C THR A 83 -15.14 -0.31 -11.72
N ALA A 84 -14.41 -0.80 -10.71
CA ALA A 84 -13.01 -1.18 -10.84
C ALA A 84 -12.80 -2.24 -11.92
N VAL A 85 -13.62 -3.29 -11.96
CA VAL A 85 -13.60 -4.33 -13.01
C VAL A 85 -13.80 -3.72 -14.39
N THR A 86 -14.79 -2.84 -14.55
CA THR A 86 -15.07 -2.17 -15.83
C THR A 86 -13.86 -1.31 -16.28
N LYS A 87 -13.28 -0.55 -15.34
CA LYS A 87 -12.13 0.31 -15.61
C LYS A 87 -10.84 -0.48 -15.88
N ALA A 88 -10.62 -1.58 -15.17
CA ALA A 88 -9.50 -2.48 -15.46
C ALA A 88 -9.58 -3.06 -16.87
N LYS A 89 -10.77 -3.53 -17.28
CA LYS A 89 -10.97 -4.01 -18.66
C LYS A 89 -10.72 -2.92 -19.70
N LYS A 90 -11.13 -1.67 -19.43
CA LYS A 90 -10.82 -0.54 -20.32
C LYS A 90 -9.31 -0.34 -20.45
N LEU A 91 -8.58 -0.26 -19.33
CA LEU A 91 -7.11 -0.12 -19.31
C LEU A 91 -6.43 -1.23 -20.12
N ILE A 92 -6.87 -2.47 -19.96
CA ILE A 92 -6.29 -3.64 -20.62
C ILE A 92 -6.65 -3.68 -22.11
N LEU A 93 -7.93 -3.61 -22.43
CA LEU A 93 -8.43 -3.92 -23.78
C LEU A 93 -8.38 -2.71 -24.73
N GLN A 94 -8.55 -1.49 -24.21
CA GLN A 94 -8.57 -0.27 -25.03
C GLN A 94 -7.24 0.47 -24.95
N ASP A 95 -6.73 0.74 -23.71
CA ASP A 95 -5.51 1.52 -23.51
C ASP A 95 -4.24 0.66 -23.67
N LYS A 96 -4.39 -0.69 -23.73
CA LYS A 96 -3.31 -1.66 -23.95
C LYS A 96 -2.15 -1.48 -22.97
N VAL A 97 -2.48 -1.34 -21.68
CA VAL A 97 -1.47 -1.22 -20.62
C VAL A 97 -0.67 -2.52 -20.47
N HIS A 98 0.61 -2.41 -20.11
CA HIS A 98 1.46 -3.56 -19.86
C HIS A 98 1.10 -4.26 -18.55
N PHE A 99 0.72 -3.47 -17.56
CA PHE A 99 0.20 -3.91 -16.26
C PHE A 99 -0.63 -2.78 -15.65
N PHE A 100 -1.38 -3.11 -14.59
CA PHE A 100 -2.12 -2.09 -13.86
C PHE A 100 -1.87 -2.17 -12.36
N VAL A 101 -2.01 -1.02 -11.69
CA VAL A 101 -1.67 -0.79 -10.28
C VAL A 101 -2.88 -0.21 -9.56
N GLY A 102 -2.96 -0.38 -8.25
CA GLY A 102 -3.92 0.34 -7.42
C GLY A 102 -5.06 -0.54 -6.91
N GLY A 103 -6.28 0.01 -6.94
CA GLY A 103 -7.42 -0.55 -6.22
C GLY A 103 -7.37 -0.23 -4.73
N LEU A 104 -8.46 0.35 -4.20
CA LEU A 104 -8.49 0.81 -2.80
C LEU A 104 -8.95 -0.29 -1.84
N LEU A 105 -10.18 -0.74 -1.96
CA LEU A 105 -10.81 -1.64 -1.00
C LEU A 105 -10.34 -3.09 -1.15
N ALA A 106 -10.32 -3.86 -0.06
CA ALA A 106 -10.04 -5.30 -0.11
C ALA A 106 -11.01 -6.01 -1.08
N SER A 107 -12.31 -5.65 -1.05
CA SER A 107 -13.31 -6.14 -2.00
C SER A 107 -12.98 -5.81 -3.47
N THR A 108 -12.36 -4.66 -3.73
CA THR A 108 -11.86 -4.30 -5.07
C THR A 108 -10.74 -5.24 -5.51
N GLY A 109 -9.80 -5.55 -4.61
CA GLY A 109 -8.73 -6.51 -4.89
C GLY A 109 -9.25 -7.89 -5.28
N TYR A 110 -10.21 -8.42 -4.52
CA TYR A 110 -10.87 -9.69 -4.83
C TYR A 110 -11.59 -9.67 -6.18
N ALA A 111 -12.15 -8.53 -6.58
CA ALA A 111 -12.81 -8.39 -7.88
C ALA A 111 -11.84 -8.25 -9.06
N LEU A 112 -10.66 -7.63 -8.84
CA LEU A 112 -9.67 -7.39 -9.89
C LEU A 112 -8.77 -8.59 -10.20
N ALA A 113 -8.47 -9.43 -9.21
CA ALA A 113 -7.58 -10.58 -9.39
C ALA A 113 -8.09 -11.59 -10.45
N PRO A 114 -9.39 -11.93 -10.54
CA PRO A 114 -9.93 -12.72 -11.65
C PRO A 114 -9.73 -12.06 -13.02
N VAL A 115 -9.90 -10.72 -13.11
CA VAL A 115 -9.71 -9.99 -14.38
C VAL A 115 -8.25 -10.08 -14.84
N SER A 116 -7.29 -9.83 -13.94
CA SER A 116 -5.87 -9.93 -14.27
C SER A 116 -5.50 -11.33 -14.76
N THR A 117 -6.06 -12.35 -14.15
CA THR A 117 -5.85 -13.76 -14.52
C THR A 117 -6.44 -14.10 -15.87
N ALA A 118 -7.69 -13.70 -16.14
CA ALA A 118 -8.36 -13.96 -17.40
C ALA A 118 -7.65 -13.28 -18.58
N GLU A 119 -7.19 -12.06 -18.39
CA GLU A 119 -6.53 -11.24 -19.41
C GLU A 119 -5.00 -11.46 -19.46
N LYS A 120 -4.41 -12.22 -18.52
CA LYS A 120 -2.97 -12.46 -18.35
C LYS A 120 -2.16 -11.17 -18.25
N VAL A 121 -2.72 -10.16 -17.61
CA VAL A 121 -2.08 -8.85 -17.36
C VAL A 121 -1.81 -8.71 -15.86
N VAL A 122 -0.56 -8.34 -15.50
CA VAL A 122 -0.17 -8.25 -14.10
C VAL A 122 -0.96 -7.16 -13.38
N TYR A 123 -1.56 -7.54 -12.24
CA TYR A 123 -2.18 -6.63 -11.29
C TYR A 123 -1.28 -6.44 -10.08
N ILE A 124 -0.81 -5.20 -9.84
CA ILE A 124 -0.03 -4.83 -8.66
C ILE A 124 -0.94 -4.12 -7.66
N SER A 125 -1.29 -4.79 -6.58
CA SER A 125 -2.06 -4.19 -5.49
C SER A 125 -1.13 -3.38 -4.59
N SER A 126 -1.28 -2.06 -4.62
CA SER A 126 -0.54 -1.14 -3.74
C SER A 126 -1.26 -0.85 -2.43
N VAL A 127 -2.59 -0.85 -2.42
CA VAL A 127 -3.41 -0.49 -1.25
C VAL A 127 -4.40 -1.58 -0.87
N SER A 128 -5.11 -2.17 -1.84
CA SER A 128 -6.05 -3.26 -1.56
C SER A 128 -5.34 -4.42 -0.86
N SER A 129 -5.71 -4.66 0.39
CA SER A 129 -4.96 -5.51 1.32
C SER A 129 -5.58 -6.90 1.52
N ALA A 130 -6.55 -7.30 0.67
CA ALA A 130 -7.24 -8.59 0.72
C ALA A 130 -6.32 -9.78 1.00
N ASP A 131 -6.43 -10.39 2.16
CA ASP A 131 -5.46 -11.35 2.69
C ASP A 131 -5.22 -12.55 1.77
N ASP A 132 -6.29 -13.23 1.33
CA ASP A 132 -6.16 -14.50 0.65
C ASP A 132 -5.53 -14.42 -0.74
N LEU A 133 -5.52 -13.24 -1.35
CA LEU A 133 -4.89 -13.06 -2.68
C LEU A 133 -3.38 -13.40 -2.69
N THR A 134 -2.71 -13.30 -1.54
CA THR A 134 -1.32 -13.74 -1.38
C THR A 134 -1.17 -14.91 -0.40
N GLN A 135 -2.20 -15.24 0.36
CA GLN A 135 -2.19 -16.39 1.26
C GLN A 135 -2.64 -17.65 0.52
N ARG A 136 -3.95 -17.81 0.27
CA ARG A 136 -4.56 -19.06 -0.21
C ARG A 136 -4.87 -19.04 -1.71
N ASP A 137 -5.21 -17.89 -2.25
CA ASP A 137 -5.70 -17.74 -3.61
C ASP A 137 -4.59 -17.50 -4.67
N LEU A 138 -3.32 -17.34 -4.26
CA LEU A 138 -2.25 -17.04 -5.20
C LEU A 138 -2.14 -18.06 -6.36
N PRO A 139 -2.27 -19.39 -6.14
CA PRO A 139 -2.28 -20.34 -7.24
C PRO A 139 -3.46 -20.15 -8.21
N LYS A 140 -4.58 -19.61 -7.72
CA LYS A 140 -5.75 -19.29 -8.51
C LYS A 140 -5.59 -17.99 -9.30
N TYR A 141 -4.78 -17.05 -8.79
CA TYR A 141 -4.56 -15.74 -9.40
C TYR A 141 -3.08 -15.48 -9.69
N PRO A 142 -2.49 -16.21 -10.65
CA PRO A 142 -1.03 -16.21 -10.89
C PRO A 142 -0.48 -14.87 -11.40
N TYR A 143 -1.32 -13.94 -11.86
CA TYR A 143 -0.92 -12.61 -12.31
C TYR A 143 -1.08 -11.52 -11.24
N PHE A 144 -1.40 -11.90 -10.00
CA PHE A 144 -1.48 -10.98 -8.86
C PHE A 144 -0.10 -10.78 -8.20
N PHE A 145 0.18 -9.55 -7.79
CA PHE A 145 1.33 -9.15 -7.00
C PHE A 145 0.93 -8.06 -6.00
N ARG A 146 1.53 -8.02 -4.80
CA ARG A 146 1.25 -7.00 -3.79
C ARG A 146 2.51 -6.24 -3.42
N THR A 147 2.42 -4.90 -3.40
CA THR A 147 3.51 -4.02 -2.95
C THR A 147 3.18 -3.28 -1.65
N GLY A 148 1.93 -3.31 -1.24
CA GLY A 148 1.43 -2.68 -0.01
C GLY A 148 1.60 -3.56 1.23
N TRP A 149 0.54 -4.24 1.65
CA TRP A 149 0.45 -5.05 2.86
C TRP A 149 -0.77 -5.98 2.77
N SER A 150 -0.82 -7.06 3.54
CA SER A 150 -2.04 -7.83 3.77
C SER A 150 -2.74 -7.35 5.05
N SER A 151 -4.06 -7.36 5.08
CA SER A 151 -4.88 -6.76 6.13
C SER A 151 -4.50 -7.23 7.53
N SER A 152 -4.25 -8.52 7.70
CA SER A 152 -3.89 -9.12 8.99
C SER A 152 -2.40 -8.95 9.36
N GLN A 153 -1.52 -8.65 8.42
CA GLN A 153 -0.07 -8.58 8.65
C GLN A 153 0.33 -7.64 9.80
N PRO A 154 -0.11 -6.37 9.87
CA PRO A 154 0.22 -5.49 10.99
C PRO A 154 -0.48 -5.90 12.28
N SER A 155 -1.60 -6.58 12.19
CA SER A 155 -2.43 -6.96 13.33
C SER A 155 -1.82 -8.09 14.17
N HIS A 156 -1.04 -8.97 13.53
CA HIS A 156 -0.39 -10.08 14.24
C HIS A 156 0.59 -9.58 15.31
N PRO A 157 1.62 -8.76 15.02
CA PRO A 157 2.47 -8.22 16.08
C PRO A 157 1.73 -7.27 17.03
N PHE A 158 0.63 -6.65 16.58
CA PHE A 158 -0.15 -5.73 17.42
C PHE A 158 -0.95 -6.46 18.50
N GLY A 159 -1.48 -7.65 18.20
CA GLY A 159 -2.12 -8.49 19.22
C GLY A 159 -1.14 -8.90 20.33
N GLN A 160 0.09 -9.28 19.96
CA GLN A 160 1.15 -9.55 20.95
C GLN A 160 1.50 -8.30 21.75
N TRP A 161 1.68 -7.14 21.08
CA TRP A 161 1.93 -5.87 21.75
C TRP A 161 0.84 -5.53 22.77
N ALA A 162 -0.42 -5.76 22.46
CA ALA A 162 -1.53 -5.51 23.39
C ALA A 162 -1.42 -6.37 24.67
N CYS A 163 -1.03 -7.64 24.55
CA CYS A 163 -0.71 -8.48 25.70
C CYS A 163 0.46 -7.91 26.52
N ASP A 164 1.53 -7.48 25.85
CA ASP A 164 2.72 -6.92 26.49
C ASP A 164 2.40 -5.62 27.25
N GLN A 165 1.37 -4.87 26.84
CA GLN A 165 0.85 -3.71 27.59
C GLN A 165 -0.02 -4.10 28.78
N GLY A 166 -0.30 -5.38 28.98
CA GLY A 166 -1.09 -5.88 30.10
C GLY A 166 -2.61 -5.93 29.87
N TYR A 167 -3.10 -5.61 28.67
CA TYR A 167 -4.52 -5.76 28.36
C TYR A 167 -4.94 -7.23 28.45
N LYS A 168 -6.11 -7.47 29.03
CA LYS A 168 -6.68 -8.82 29.22
C LYS A 168 -7.98 -8.98 28.43
N LYS A 169 -8.82 -7.97 28.38
CA LYS A 169 -10.13 -7.98 27.74
C LYS A 169 -10.25 -6.82 26.74
N ILE A 170 -10.63 -7.11 25.52
CA ILE A 170 -10.78 -6.08 24.47
C ILE A 170 -12.13 -6.23 23.77
N SER A 171 -12.84 -5.09 23.60
CA SER A 171 -13.98 -4.99 22.71
C SER A 171 -13.49 -4.57 21.33
N ILE A 172 -13.94 -5.25 20.29
CA ILE A 172 -13.67 -4.91 18.89
C ILE A 172 -14.88 -4.17 18.30
N ILE A 173 -14.61 -3.04 17.61
CA ILE A 173 -15.56 -2.36 16.74
C ILE A 173 -14.88 -2.08 15.42
N ALA A 174 -15.34 -2.71 14.32
CA ALA A 174 -14.68 -2.67 13.04
C ALA A 174 -15.69 -2.59 11.89
N ALA A 175 -15.33 -1.91 10.81
CA ALA A 175 -16.17 -1.74 9.63
C ALA A 175 -16.60 -3.08 9.04
N ASP A 176 -17.89 -3.21 8.69
CA ASP A 176 -18.57 -4.42 8.24
C ASP A 176 -18.24 -4.77 6.78
N TYR A 177 -16.99 -5.26 6.52
CA TYR A 177 -16.54 -5.77 5.23
C TYR A 177 -15.22 -6.54 5.37
N ALA A 178 -14.73 -7.18 4.28
CA ALA A 178 -13.57 -8.08 4.30
C ALA A 178 -12.37 -7.52 5.07
N PHE A 179 -11.94 -6.28 4.79
CA PHE A 179 -10.82 -5.65 5.48
C PHE A 179 -11.03 -5.54 7.00
N GLY A 180 -12.23 -5.13 7.43
CA GLY A 180 -12.54 -5.04 8.86
C GLY A 180 -12.42 -6.39 9.56
N TYR A 181 -12.89 -7.46 8.90
CA TYR A 181 -12.81 -8.83 9.42
C TYR A 181 -11.38 -9.35 9.47
N GLU A 182 -10.60 -9.11 8.41
CA GLU A 182 -9.22 -9.56 8.29
C GLU A 182 -8.30 -8.90 9.32
N VAL A 183 -8.40 -7.58 9.50
CA VAL A 183 -7.64 -6.83 10.50
C VAL A 183 -8.03 -7.25 11.91
N ALA A 184 -9.33 -7.33 12.19
CA ALA A 184 -9.84 -7.76 13.51
C ALA A 184 -9.51 -9.22 13.81
N GLY A 185 -9.61 -10.10 12.81
CA GLY A 185 -9.29 -11.52 12.93
C GLY A 185 -7.82 -11.76 13.21
N GLY A 186 -6.92 -11.06 12.49
CA GLY A 186 -5.48 -11.12 12.74
C GLY A 186 -5.11 -10.64 14.15
N PHE A 187 -5.71 -9.54 14.61
CA PHE A 187 -5.52 -9.03 15.97
C PHE A 187 -6.04 -10.04 17.01
N GLN A 188 -7.28 -10.49 16.89
CA GLN A 188 -7.90 -11.45 17.81
C GLN A 188 -7.05 -12.71 17.95
N ARG A 189 -6.64 -13.30 16.82
CA ARG A 189 -5.84 -14.54 16.83
C ARG A 189 -4.54 -14.38 17.63
N ALA A 190 -3.83 -13.27 17.38
CA ALA A 190 -2.57 -13.01 18.07
C ALA A 190 -2.78 -12.66 19.56
N PHE A 191 -3.79 -11.86 19.87
CA PHE A 191 -4.12 -11.49 21.24
C PHE A 191 -4.62 -12.68 22.08
N GLU A 192 -5.47 -13.56 21.52
CA GLU A 192 -5.91 -14.77 22.21
C GLU A 192 -4.78 -15.80 22.36
N ALA A 193 -3.83 -15.86 21.42
CA ALA A 193 -2.67 -16.76 21.51
C ALA A 193 -1.74 -16.43 22.69
N CYS A 194 -1.71 -15.18 23.15
CA CYS A 194 -0.96 -14.75 24.34
C CYS A 194 -1.82 -14.63 25.61
N GLY A 195 -3.05 -15.17 25.59
CA GLY A 195 -3.94 -15.26 26.76
C GLY A 195 -4.92 -14.10 26.94
N GLY A 196 -5.01 -13.19 25.97
CA GLY A 196 -6.05 -12.16 25.95
C GLY A 196 -7.43 -12.72 25.60
N GLN A 197 -8.47 -11.92 25.80
CA GLN A 197 -9.86 -12.28 25.56
C GLN A 197 -10.55 -11.20 24.74
N ILE A 198 -11.12 -11.57 23.58
CA ILE A 198 -12.05 -10.70 22.86
C ILE A 198 -13.45 -10.92 23.46
N VAL A 199 -13.96 -9.89 24.14
CA VAL A 199 -15.23 -9.95 24.87
C VAL A 199 -16.42 -9.42 24.08
N GLN A 200 -16.16 -8.80 22.92
CA GLN A 200 -17.20 -8.24 22.06
C GLN A 200 -16.68 -8.00 20.64
N LYS A 201 -17.54 -8.20 19.64
CA LYS A 201 -17.33 -7.77 18.26
C LYS A 201 -18.55 -7.01 17.74
N ILE A 202 -18.33 -5.80 17.27
CA ILE A 202 -19.35 -4.94 16.69
C ILE A 202 -18.96 -4.59 15.25
N TRP A 203 -19.91 -4.65 14.32
CA TRP A 203 -19.68 -4.49 12.91
C TRP A 203 -20.57 -3.38 12.31
N PRO A 204 -20.24 -2.08 12.49
CA PRO A 204 -20.98 -1.00 11.83
C PRO A 204 -20.79 -1.08 10.31
N PRO A 205 -21.86 -0.89 9.51
CA PRO A 205 -21.75 -0.78 8.06
C PRO A 205 -20.72 0.26 7.62
N LEU A 206 -20.03 0.03 6.50
CA LEU A 206 -18.97 0.91 5.96
C LEU A 206 -19.41 2.36 5.75
N THR A 207 -20.72 2.59 5.60
CA THR A 207 -21.32 3.92 5.40
C THR A 207 -21.77 4.61 6.69
N THR A 208 -21.49 4.02 7.87
CA THR A 208 -21.93 4.53 9.16
C THR A 208 -21.33 5.92 9.44
N LYS A 209 -22.19 6.86 9.75
CA LYS A 209 -21.86 8.24 10.16
C LYS A 209 -22.22 8.51 11.62
N ASP A 210 -23.20 7.79 12.15
CA ASP A 210 -23.69 7.89 13.52
C ASP A 210 -23.33 6.62 14.29
N PHE A 211 -22.50 6.75 15.31
CA PHE A 211 -22.07 5.68 16.21
C PHE A 211 -22.84 5.65 17.54
N GLY A 212 -23.81 6.55 17.71
CA GLY A 212 -24.69 6.59 18.88
C GLY A 212 -25.33 5.25 19.24
N PRO A 213 -25.81 4.45 18.28
CA PRO A 213 -26.35 3.11 18.57
C PRO A 213 -25.32 2.10 19.03
N TYR A 214 -24.02 2.28 18.73
CA TYR A 214 -22.95 1.30 19.01
C TYR A 214 -22.17 1.62 20.27
N ILE A 215 -21.84 2.91 20.52
CA ILE A 215 -20.96 3.32 21.62
C ILE A 215 -21.50 2.88 23.00
N PRO A 216 -22.82 3.04 23.32
CA PRO A 216 -23.36 2.60 24.61
C PRO A 216 -23.36 1.07 24.82
N THR A 217 -23.18 0.29 23.74
CA THR A 217 -23.13 -1.18 23.84
C THR A 217 -21.74 -1.72 24.10
N LEU A 218 -20.70 -0.86 24.09
CA LEU A 218 -19.33 -1.26 24.38
C LEU A 218 -19.23 -1.81 25.81
N LYS A 219 -18.59 -2.96 25.98
CA LYS A 219 -18.48 -3.65 27.27
C LYS A 219 -17.70 -2.82 28.30
N ASP A 220 -18.28 -2.63 29.47
CA ASP A 220 -17.66 -1.87 30.56
C ASP A 220 -16.43 -2.57 31.16
N ASP A 221 -16.39 -3.88 31.15
CA ASP A 221 -15.28 -4.68 31.67
C ASP A 221 -14.14 -4.89 30.64
N ALA A 222 -14.21 -4.31 29.46
CA ALA A 222 -13.10 -4.30 28.51
C ALA A 222 -12.03 -3.28 28.95
N ASP A 223 -10.75 -3.68 28.91
CA ASP A 223 -9.60 -2.83 29.25
C ASP A 223 -9.33 -1.79 28.15
N ALA A 224 -9.64 -2.13 26.90
CA ALA A 224 -9.44 -1.27 25.75
C ALA A 224 -10.47 -1.54 24.64
N ILE A 225 -10.58 -0.61 23.71
CA ILE A 225 -11.38 -0.75 22.50
C ILE A 225 -10.42 -0.89 21.32
N PHE A 226 -10.51 -2.02 20.61
CA PHE A 226 -9.83 -2.18 19.31
C PHE A 226 -10.75 -1.72 18.20
N THR A 227 -10.28 -0.76 17.39
CA THR A 227 -11.09 -0.17 16.31
C THR A 227 -10.46 -0.40 14.95
N VAL A 228 -11.30 -0.64 13.93
CA VAL A 228 -10.90 -0.67 12.52
C VAL A 228 -11.85 0.23 11.73
N MET A 229 -11.46 1.48 11.57
CA MET A 229 -12.23 2.49 10.87
C MET A 229 -11.55 2.89 9.57
N VAL A 230 -12.35 3.25 8.56
CA VAL A 230 -11.86 3.64 7.24
C VAL A 230 -12.63 4.86 6.72
N GLY A 231 -11.95 5.70 5.94
CA GLY A 231 -12.55 6.90 5.36
C GLY A 231 -13.22 7.79 6.41
N PRO A 232 -14.47 8.25 6.17
CA PRO A 232 -15.18 9.12 7.10
C PRO A 232 -15.42 8.52 8.50
N MET A 233 -15.48 7.19 8.63
CA MET A 233 -15.64 6.53 9.93
C MET A 233 -14.48 6.84 10.88
N SER A 234 -13.26 7.01 10.35
CA SER A 234 -12.06 7.34 11.12
C SER A 234 -12.17 8.69 11.84
N LEU A 235 -12.94 9.62 11.28
CA LEU A 235 -13.21 10.93 11.91
C LEU A 235 -14.39 10.87 12.87
N GLN A 236 -15.46 10.18 12.50
CA GLN A 236 -16.72 10.20 13.25
C GLN A 236 -16.66 9.39 14.54
N PHE A 237 -16.06 8.19 14.49
CA PHE A 237 -16.03 7.31 15.65
C PHE A 237 -15.29 7.89 16.86
N PRO A 238 -14.01 8.33 16.77
CA PRO A 238 -13.31 8.84 17.95
C PRO A 238 -13.95 10.11 18.51
N LYS A 239 -14.46 11.01 17.65
CA LYS A 239 -15.15 12.21 18.06
C LYS A 239 -16.43 11.89 18.86
N GLN A 240 -17.26 10.97 18.37
CA GLN A 240 -18.47 10.56 19.06
C GLN A 240 -18.18 9.75 20.34
N LEU A 241 -17.13 8.92 20.31
CA LEU A 241 -16.69 8.18 21.48
C LEU A 241 -16.31 9.13 22.62
N ALA A 242 -15.51 10.14 22.32
CA ALA A 242 -15.13 11.18 23.30
C ALA A 242 -16.34 11.99 23.79
N ALA A 243 -17.24 12.39 22.90
CA ALA A 243 -18.47 13.14 23.23
C ALA A 243 -19.39 12.32 24.16
N ASN A 244 -19.37 10.98 24.07
CA ASN A 244 -20.08 10.10 25.01
C ASN A 244 -19.34 9.88 26.33
N GLY A 245 -18.23 10.58 26.58
CA GLY A 245 -17.47 10.49 27.83
C GLY A 245 -16.71 9.19 28.02
N ASN A 246 -16.56 8.36 27.00
CA ASN A 246 -15.77 7.14 27.07
C ASN A 246 -14.28 7.48 27.19
N LYS A 247 -13.62 6.92 28.22
CA LYS A 247 -12.20 7.18 28.54
C LYS A 247 -11.32 5.92 28.43
N LYS A 248 -11.86 4.83 27.89
CA LYS A 248 -11.07 3.61 27.70
C LYS A 248 -9.95 3.87 26.69
N PRO A 249 -8.79 3.24 26.90
CA PRO A 249 -7.75 3.22 25.87
C PRO A 249 -8.32 2.75 24.53
N VAL A 250 -7.97 3.48 23.45
CA VAL A 250 -8.35 3.10 22.09
C VAL A 250 -7.11 2.70 21.33
N ILE A 251 -7.14 1.50 20.78
CA ILE A 251 -6.11 0.96 19.91
C ILE A 251 -6.70 0.64 18.54
N GLY A 252 -5.98 0.91 17.45
CA GLY A 252 -6.54 0.85 16.11
C GLY A 252 -5.73 0.02 15.13
N GLY A 253 -6.41 -0.80 14.35
CA GLY A 253 -5.81 -1.49 13.22
C GLY A 253 -5.93 -0.68 11.93
N GLY A 254 -5.00 -0.89 11.00
CA GLY A 254 -5.01 -0.26 9.69
C GLY A 254 -4.98 1.27 9.73
N PRO A 255 -5.71 1.95 8.82
CA PRO A 255 -5.63 3.40 8.65
C PRO A 255 -6.48 4.22 9.64
N SER A 256 -6.95 3.63 10.75
CA SER A 256 -7.88 4.30 11.69
C SER A 256 -7.39 5.69 12.13
N TYR A 257 -6.08 5.86 12.29
CA TYR A 257 -5.42 7.11 12.68
C TYR A 257 -4.28 7.47 11.72
N ASP A 258 -4.45 7.22 10.42
CA ASP A 258 -3.44 7.57 9.41
C ASP A 258 -3.29 9.10 9.26
N GLU A 259 -2.13 9.52 8.83
CA GLU A 259 -1.77 10.93 8.69
C GLU A 259 -2.68 11.71 7.76
N PHE A 260 -3.40 11.05 6.85
CA PHE A 260 -4.35 11.75 5.97
C PHE A 260 -5.59 12.27 6.74
N VAL A 261 -5.96 11.66 7.86
CA VAL A 261 -7.11 12.08 8.69
C VAL A 261 -6.71 12.92 9.90
N LEU A 262 -5.49 12.77 10.41
CA LEU A 262 -5.03 13.48 11.62
C LEU A 262 -5.26 14.99 11.58
N PRO A 263 -5.04 15.73 10.47
CA PRO A 263 -5.28 17.18 10.42
C PRO A 263 -6.75 17.57 10.62
N SER A 264 -7.68 16.63 10.45
CA SER A 264 -9.12 16.83 10.62
C SER A 264 -9.65 16.29 11.96
N MET A 265 -8.78 15.72 12.79
CA MET A 265 -9.07 15.25 14.14
C MET A 265 -8.72 16.32 15.18
N GLY A 266 -9.33 16.26 16.33
CA GLY A 266 -9.01 17.11 17.49
C GLY A 266 -8.15 16.37 18.52
N ASP A 267 -8.04 16.99 19.70
CA ASP A 267 -7.23 16.44 20.80
C ASP A 267 -7.82 15.13 21.39
N GLU A 268 -9.04 14.75 20.98
CA GLU A 268 -9.72 13.50 21.41
C GLU A 268 -8.97 12.23 21.01
N VAL A 269 -8.07 12.31 20.02
CA VAL A 269 -7.28 11.16 19.55
C VAL A 269 -5.86 11.10 20.17
N ILE A 270 -5.47 12.11 20.96
CA ILE A 270 -4.15 12.11 21.60
C ILE A 270 -4.04 10.91 22.54
N GLY A 271 -2.98 10.13 22.36
CA GLY A 271 -2.76 8.90 23.12
C GLY A 271 -3.33 7.64 22.49
N HIS A 272 -4.17 7.74 21.46
CA HIS A 272 -4.60 6.56 20.70
C HIS A 272 -3.39 5.89 20.03
N VAL A 273 -3.40 4.56 20.03
CA VAL A 273 -2.30 3.77 19.46
C VAL A 273 -2.79 3.01 18.24
N SER A 274 -1.96 2.90 17.23
CA SER A 274 -2.30 2.15 16.02
C SER A 274 -1.10 1.40 15.45
N THR A 275 -1.38 0.55 14.47
CA THR A 275 -0.35 -0.25 13.81
C THR A 275 -0.47 -0.17 12.29
N LEU A 276 0.67 -0.03 11.61
CA LEU A 276 0.75 -0.06 10.15
C LEU A 276 2.21 -0.21 9.71
N GLN A 277 2.44 -0.48 8.43
CA GLN A 277 3.79 -0.55 7.84
C GLN A 277 4.46 0.82 7.64
N TYR A 278 3.77 1.92 7.86
CA TYR A 278 4.28 3.28 7.69
C TYR A 278 3.79 4.24 8.78
N SER A 279 4.60 5.23 9.05
CA SER A 279 4.26 6.46 9.77
C SER A 279 5.08 7.62 9.20
N ALA A 280 4.45 8.78 8.98
CA ALA A 280 5.19 9.99 8.66
C ALA A 280 6.15 10.41 9.79
N GLY A 281 5.88 9.97 11.02
CA GLY A 281 6.74 10.22 12.18
C GLY A 281 7.98 9.32 12.29
N LEU A 282 8.30 8.50 11.28
CA LEU A 282 9.55 7.73 11.23
C LEU A 282 10.77 8.67 11.13
N ASP A 283 11.63 8.65 12.15
CA ASP A 283 12.84 9.46 12.20
C ASP A 283 14.02 8.75 11.51
N THR A 284 13.87 8.57 10.19
CA THR A 284 14.94 8.10 9.32
C THR A 284 15.25 9.16 8.27
N PRO A 285 16.49 9.33 7.83
CA PRO A 285 16.84 10.37 6.84
C PRO A 285 15.99 10.30 5.58
N LYS A 286 15.68 9.09 5.11
CA LYS A 286 14.87 8.88 3.90
C LYS A 286 13.42 9.29 4.10
N ASN A 287 12.79 8.92 5.22
CA ASN A 287 11.44 9.34 5.52
C ASN A 287 11.34 10.84 5.75
N VAL A 288 12.27 11.42 6.51
CA VAL A 288 12.30 12.88 6.73
C VAL A 288 12.39 13.64 5.41
N ALA A 289 13.24 13.18 4.48
CA ALA A 289 13.35 13.77 3.15
C ALA A 289 12.03 13.63 2.36
N PHE A 290 11.43 12.45 2.36
CA PHE A 290 10.14 12.18 1.71
C PHE A 290 9.01 13.06 2.27
N VAL A 291 8.86 13.14 3.60
CA VAL A 291 7.85 13.97 4.27
C VAL A 291 8.01 15.44 3.89
N LYS A 292 9.25 15.97 3.92
CA LYS A 292 9.54 17.37 3.55
C LYS A 292 9.20 17.64 2.09
N ALA A 293 9.63 16.77 1.18
CA ALA A 293 9.37 16.90 -0.25
C ALA A 293 7.87 16.82 -0.56
N TYR A 294 7.16 15.86 0.05
CA TYR A 294 5.72 15.70 -0.13
C TYR A 294 4.94 16.91 0.39
N ARG A 295 5.26 17.39 1.60
CA ARG A 295 4.63 18.60 2.16
C ARG A 295 4.89 19.85 1.31
N THR A 296 6.10 20.01 0.79
CA THR A 296 6.44 21.12 -0.11
C THR A 296 5.63 21.07 -1.39
N LYS A 297 5.46 19.87 -1.97
CA LYS A 297 4.76 19.69 -3.25
C LYS A 297 3.25 19.77 -3.14
N PHE A 298 2.67 19.18 -2.08
CA PHE A 298 1.22 18.99 -1.95
C PHE A 298 0.57 19.77 -0.80
N GLY A 299 1.35 20.45 0.05
CA GLY A 299 0.84 21.27 1.16
C GLY A 299 0.22 20.47 2.32
N LYS A 300 0.43 19.15 2.38
CA LYS A 300 -0.17 18.25 3.38
C LYS A 300 0.80 17.15 3.82
N MET A 301 0.51 16.53 4.95
CA MET A 301 1.25 15.37 5.47
C MET A 301 1.06 14.16 4.55
N PRO A 302 2.13 13.42 4.19
CA PRO A 302 1.96 12.11 3.56
C PRO A 302 1.44 11.10 4.57
N GLY A 303 0.47 10.28 4.18
CA GLY A 303 0.06 9.10 4.91
C GLY A 303 0.52 7.82 4.20
N TYR A 304 0.07 6.66 4.70
CA TYR A 304 0.46 5.40 4.10
C TYR A 304 -0.03 5.26 2.65
N TYR A 305 -1.15 5.89 2.29
CA TYR A 305 -1.67 5.86 0.93
C TYR A 305 -0.69 6.46 -0.08
N SER A 306 -0.11 7.61 0.24
CA SER A 306 0.88 8.26 -0.61
C SER A 306 2.24 7.55 -0.57
N GLU A 307 2.71 7.17 0.62
CA GLU A 307 4.01 6.49 0.77
C GLU A 307 4.04 5.14 0.06
N THR A 308 3.01 4.32 0.26
CA THR A 308 2.96 2.99 -0.37
C THR A 308 2.94 3.08 -1.90
N ASN A 309 2.28 4.08 -2.46
CA ASN A 309 2.26 4.27 -3.91
C ASN A 309 3.55 4.88 -4.46
N TYR A 310 4.23 5.74 -3.70
CA TYR A 310 5.59 6.19 -3.99
C TYR A 310 6.57 5.00 -4.02
N THR A 311 6.52 4.16 -3.01
CA THR A 311 7.34 2.94 -2.93
C THR A 311 6.98 1.93 -4.03
N THR A 312 5.70 1.82 -4.40
CA THR A 312 5.28 0.97 -5.53
C THR A 312 5.90 1.44 -6.85
N ALA A 313 5.91 2.75 -7.10
CA ALA A 313 6.57 3.33 -8.27
C ALA A 313 8.09 3.07 -8.25
N GLN A 314 8.74 3.19 -7.07
CA GLN A 314 10.15 2.86 -6.88
C GLN A 314 10.43 1.38 -7.21
N ILE A 315 9.60 0.46 -6.73
CA ILE A 315 9.74 -0.98 -7.00
C ILE A 315 9.65 -1.27 -8.50
N ILE A 316 8.68 -0.65 -9.17
CA ILE A 316 8.49 -0.81 -10.61
C ILE A 316 9.69 -0.25 -11.39
N ASP A 317 10.17 0.94 -11.04
CA ASP A 317 11.36 1.55 -11.67
C ASP A 317 12.60 0.67 -11.54
N GLU A 318 12.86 0.13 -10.34
CA GLU A 318 13.98 -0.81 -10.11
C GLU A 318 13.90 -2.06 -11.00
N VAL A 319 12.69 -2.61 -11.16
CA VAL A 319 12.48 -3.80 -12.00
C VAL A 319 12.66 -3.45 -13.47
N ILE A 320 12.07 -2.35 -13.95
CA ILE A 320 12.22 -1.91 -15.34
C ILE A 320 13.67 -1.53 -15.65
N THR A 321 14.37 -0.91 -14.70
CA THR A 321 15.80 -0.61 -14.83
C THR A 321 16.62 -1.89 -15.02
N LYS A 322 16.39 -2.91 -14.20
CA LYS A 322 17.04 -4.23 -14.32
C LYS A 322 16.68 -4.95 -15.63
N ALA A 323 15.50 -4.69 -16.17
CA ALA A 323 15.05 -5.20 -17.47
C ALA A 323 15.59 -4.39 -18.66
N GLY A 324 16.51 -3.43 -18.44
CA GLY A 324 17.13 -2.63 -19.51
C GLY A 324 16.17 -1.59 -20.12
N GLY A 325 15.22 -1.06 -19.32
CA GLY A 325 14.27 -0.04 -19.75
C GLY A 325 13.13 -0.56 -20.62
N LYS A 326 12.79 -1.85 -20.53
CA LYS A 326 11.71 -2.47 -21.31
C LYS A 326 10.81 -3.32 -20.41
N TYR A 327 9.55 -3.43 -20.80
CA TYR A 327 8.65 -4.39 -20.16
C TYR A 327 9.02 -5.82 -20.61
N PRO A 328 9.43 -6.71 -19.70
CA PRO A 328 9.97 -8.02 -20.08
C PRO A 328 8.87 -9.07 -20.35
N GLY A 329 7.60 -8.70 -20.32
CA GLY A 329 6.47 -9.61 -20.34
C GLY A 329 6.02 -10.02 -18.93
N ALA A 330 4.77 -10.48 -18.81
CA ALA A 330 4.10 -10.66 -17.52
C ALA A 330 4.83 -11.65 -16.57
N GLU A 331 5.26 -12.79 -17.08
CA GLU A 331 5.88 -13.84 -16.26
C GLU A 331 7.25 -13.42 -15.72
N GLU A 332 8.12 -12.89 -16.59
CA GLU A 332 9.43 -12.41 -16.16
C GLU A 332 9.31 -11.17 -15.27
N PHE A 333 8.36 -10.28 -15.56
CA PHE A 333 8.09 -9.14 -14.70
C PHE A 333 7.70 -9.55 -13.28
N LEU A 334 6.80 -10.53 -13.12
CA LEU A 334 6.42 -11.09 -11.82
C LEU A 334 7.59 -11.72 -11.07
N LYS A 335 8.45 -12.44 -11.80
CA LYS A 335 9.65 -13.05 -11.22
C LYS A 335 10.65 -11.99 -10.75
N MET A 336 10.85 -10.94 -11.53
CA MET A 336 11.72 -9.83 -11.17
C MET A 336 11.15 -9.02 -10.00
N LEU A 337 9.83 -8.77 -9.96
CA LEU A 337 9.15 -8.16 -8.82
C LEU A 337 9.36 -8.97 -7.53
N ALA A 338 9.24 -10.29 -7.59
CA ALA A 338 9.44 -11.15 -6.42
C ALA A 338 10.89 -11.15 -5.88
N ALA A 339 11.86 -10.85 -6.75
CA ALA A 339 13.28 -10.80 -6.38
C ALA A 339 13.79 -9.42 -5.96
N VAL A 340 13.00 -8.35 -6.17
CA VAL A 340 13.45 -6.98 -5.88
C VAL A 340 13.51 -6.71 -4.38
N LYS A 341 14.49 -5.91 -3.97
CA LYS A 341 14.58 -5.35 -2.62
C LYS A 341 14.79 -3.87 -2.75
N VAL A 342 14.04 -3.09 -2.00
CA VAL A 342 14.15 -1.63 -1.97
C VAL A 342 14.29 -1.14 -0.54
N ASP A 343 15.00 -0.05 -0.38
CA ASP A 343 14.95 0.76 0.81
C ASP A 343 14.00 1.92 0.53
N ALA A 344 12.87 1.94 1.22
CA ALA A 344 11.76 2.88 1.02
C ALA A 344 11.68 3.90 2.17
N PRO A 345 10.85 4.96 2.09
CA PRO A 345 10.60 5.84 3.25
C PRO A 345 10.12 5.06 4.48
N ARG A 346 9.36 3.99 4.31
CA ARG A 346 8.93 3.07 5.37
C ARG A 346 9.99 2.07 5.83
N GLY A 347 11.21 2.14 5.29
CA GLY A 347 12.29 1.19 5.56
C GLY A 347 12.42 0.08 4.50
N PRO A 348 13.16 -0.99 4.80
CA PRO A 348 13.42 -2.06 3.85
C PRO A 348 12.15 -2.83 3.48
N VAL A 349 12.01 -3.12 2.18
CA VAL A 349 10.92 -3.92 1.62
C VAL A 349 11.51 -5.02 0.75
N SER A 350 11.10 -6.25 1.00
CA SER A 350 11.34 -7.43 0.17
C SER A 350 10.04 -8.22 0.06
N PHE A 351 10.06 -9.36 -0.63
CA PHE A 351 8.84 -10.15 -0.86
C PHE A 351 9.04 -11.60 -0.42
N ASP A 352 7.98 -12.18 0.13
CA ASP A 352 7.94 -13.60 0.45
C ASP A 352 7.64 -14.45 -0.81
N ALA A 353 7.69 -15.77 -0.65
CA ALA A 353 7.42 -16.72 -1.74
C ALA A 353 5.98 -16.63 -2.29
N THR A 354 5.08 -15.95 -1.58
CA THR A 354 3.70 -15.76 -1.97
C THR A 354 3.41 -14.34 -2.47
N ARG A 355 4.49 -13.58 -2.81
CA ARG A 355 4.44 -12.23 -3.41
C ARG A 355 3.79 -11.18 -2.50
N ASN A 356 3.88 -11.37 -1.19
CA ASN A 356 3.50 -10.37 -0.21
C ASN A 356 4.74 -9.65 0.34
N PRO A 357 4.68 -8.35 0.66
CA PRO A 357 5.82 -7.66 1.24
C PRO A 357 6.22 -8.24 2.60
N VAL A 358 7.53 -8.40 2.78
CA VAL A 358 8.19 -8.55 4.08
C VAL A 358 8.77 -7.19 4.42
N GLN A 359 8.31 -6.59 5.51
CA GLN A 359 8.57 -5.19 5.83
C GLN A 359 8.46 -4.93 7.34
N ASN A 360 8.90 -3.76 7.77
CA ASN A 360 8.71 -3.35 9.16
C ASN A 360 7.23 -3.04 9.44
N ILE A 361 6.79 -3.39 10.63
CA ILE A 361 5.49 -2.97 11.19
C ILE A 361 5.75 -2.09 12.39
N TYR A 362 5.07 -0.97 12.43
CA TYR A 362 5.24 0.08 13.44
C TYR A 362 4.01 0.17 14.32
N ILE A 363 4.22 0.15 15.63
CA ILE A 363 3.22 0.58 16.59
C ILE A 363 3.45 2.06 16.81
N LYS A 364 2.42 2.84 16.60
CA LYS A 364 2.48 4.30 16.60
C LYS A 364 1.41 4.90 17.51
N LYS A 365 1.76 6.00 18.17
CA LYS A 365 0.90 6.71 19.11
C LYS A 365 0.65 8.12 18.61
N VAL A 366 -0.60 8.54 18.60
CA VAL A 366 -0.94 9.92 18.27
C VAL A 366 -0.46 10.85 19.37
N ALA A 367 0.33 11.85 19.00
CA ALA A 367 0.86 12.87 19.89
C ALA A 367 0.83 14.24 19.19
N LYS A 368 0.62 15.30 19.98
CA LYS A 368 0.69 16.69 19.50
C LYS A 368 2.10 17.21 19.79
N VAL A 369 2.93 17.24 18.75
CA VAL A 369 4.38 17.52 18.89
C VAL A 369 4.92 18.30 17.71
N LYS A 370 6.10 18.91 17.90
CA LYS A 370 6.91 19.47 16.81
C LYS A 370 7.84 18.38 16.29
N MET A 371 7.85 18.16 14.98
CA MET A 371 8.74 17.17 14.36
C MET A 371 9.46 17.75 13.14
N PHE A 372 10.64 17.24 12.84
CA PHE A 372 11.45 17.49 11.65
C PHE A 372 11.75 18.96 11.36
N GLY A 373 11.73 19.81 12.43
CA GLY A 373 12.00 21.25 12.33
C GLY A 373 10.78 22.09 11.92
N TYR A 374 9.58 21.52 11.87
CA TYR A 374 8.36 22.30 11.69
C TYR A 374 8.08 23.13 12.96
N PRO A 375 7.66 24.42 12.80
CA PRO A 375 7.57 25.35 13.92
C PRO A 375 6.39 25.09 14.85
N ASN A 376 5.29 24.53 14.32
CA ASN A 376 4.05 24.32 15.05
C ASN A 376 3.96 22.91 15.63
N GLU A 377 3.25 22.77 16.73
CA GLU A 377 2.78 21.46 17.21
C GLU A 377 1.61 21.03 16.34
N GLU A 378 1.70 19.81 15.82
CA GLU A 378 0.67 19.15 15.00
C GLU A 378 0.42 17.74 15.56
N LEU A 379 -0.69 17.13 15.20
CA LEU A 379 -0.92 15.72 15.50
C LEU A 379 -0.03 14.86 14.59
N TRP A 380 0.78 14.01 15.21
CA TRP A 380 1.67 13.08 14.55
C TRP A 380 1.47 11.67 15.10
N ASN A 381 1.69 10.68 14.25
CA ASN A 381 1.88 9.30 14.70
C ASN A 381 3.36 9.10 15.05
N THR A 382 3.70 9.19 16.34
CA THR A 382 5.05 8.89 16.82
C THR A 382 5.24 7.37 16.95
N VAL A 383 6.34 6.84 16.41
CA VAL A 383 6.63 5.41 16.50
C VAL A 383 7.11 5.07 17.91
N ILE A 384 6.42 4.14 18.58
CA ILE A 384 6.73 3.68 19.93
C ILE A 384 7.33 2.26 19.96
N LYS A 385 7.13 1.48 18.90
CA LYS A 385 7.71 0.14 18.74
C LYS A 385 7.83 -0.21 17.26
N THR A 386 8.92 -0.88 16.90
CA THR A 386 9.15 -1.43 15.56
C THR A 386 9.26 -2.95 15.67
N TYR A 387 8.52 -3.65 14.81
CA TYR A 387 8.69 -5.07 14.54
C TYR A 387 9.32 -5.21 13.15
N PRO A 388 10.60 -5.63 13.06
CA PRO A 388 11.30 -5.68 11.78
C PRO A 388 10.94 -6.94 10.98
N ASN A 389 10.97 -6.82 9.64
CA ASN A 389 10.88 -7.95 8.71
C ASN A 389 9.66 -8.85 8.94
N VAL A 390 8.49 -8.28 9.23
CA VAL A 390 7.25 -9.03 9.44
C VAL A 390 6.73 -9.50 8.09
N ASP A 391 6.48 -10.79 7.94
CA ASP A 391 5.74 -11.37 6.83
C ASP A 391 4.22 -11.38 7.11
N GLN A 392 3.43 -11.87 6.16
CA GLN A 392 1.97 -11.87 6.32
C GLN A 392 1.44 -12.88 7.36
N PHE A 393 2.26 -13.83 7.81
CA PHE A 393 1.88 -14.83 8.80
C PHE A 393 2.26 -14.41 10.22
N GLY A 394 3.12 -13.39 10.37
CA GLY A 394 3.58 -12.86 11.67
C GLY A 394 4.30 -13.93 12.49
N GLN A 395 3.84 -14.17 13.73
CA GLN A 395 4.41 -15.19 14.63
C GLN A 395 3.91 -16.62 14.35
N PHE A 396 2.99 -16.82 13.41
CA PHE A 396 2.39 -18.13 13.15
C PHE A 396 3.19 -18.89 12.08
N LYS A 397 3.30 -20.19 12.24
CA LYS A 397 3.85 -21.04 11.18
C LYS A 397 2.89 -21.05 9.99
N LYS A 398 3.43 -20.87 8.79
CA LYS A 398 2.65 -20.78 7.56
C LYS A 398 1.64 -21.93 7.41
N ASP A 399 2.09 -23.19 7.57
CA ASP A 399 1.23 -24.35 7.34
C ASP A 399 0.08 -24.42 8.37
N GLU A 400 0.36 -24.09 9.63
CA GLU A 400 -0.66 -24.00 10.69
C GLU A 400 -1.64 -22.84 10.43
N PHE A 401 -1.14 -21.71 9.91
CA PHE A 401 -1.97 -20.59 9.52
C PHE A 401 -2.89 -20.95 8.35
N MET A 402 -2.35 -21.58 7.32
CA MET A 402 -3.07 -21.95 6.11
C MET A 402 -4.12 -23.05 6.36
N ALA A 403 -3.97 -23.89 7.38
CA ALA A 403 -4.95 -24.89 7.78
C ALA A 403 -6.19 -24.30 8.46
N THR A 404 -6.16 -23.03 8.89
CA THR A 404 -7.32 -22.37 9.50
C THR A 404 -8.21 -21.70 8.45
N PRO A 405 -9.51 -21.48 8.74
CA PRO A 405 -10.39 -20.70 7.86
C PRO A 405 -9.86 -19.28 7.61
N VAL A 406 -10.32 -18.67 6.53
CA VAL A 406 -10.09 -17.24 6.26
C VAL A 406 -10.73 -16.39 7.34
N TYR A 407 -10.11 -15.24 7.64
CA TYR A 407 -10.72 -14.27 8.55
C TYR A 407 -12.01 -13.73 7.93
N SER A 408 -13.06 -13.79 8.72
CA SER A 408 -14.40 -13.38 8.31
C SER A 408 -15.15 -12.74 9.49
N ARG A 409 -16.39 -12.31 9.25
CA ARG A 409 -17.26 -11.82 10.32
C ARG A 409 -17.36 -12.80 11.48
N ASP A 410 -17.42 -14.10 11.16
CA ASP A 410 -17.64 -15.20 12.13
C ASP A 410 -16.34 -15.90 12.53
N TYR A 411 -15.23 -15.69 11.83
CA TYR A 411 -13.94 -16.31 12.14
C TYR A 411 -12.81 -15.29 12.36
N PRO A 412 -11.99 -15.42 13.44
CA PRO A 412 -12.12 -16.37 14.56
C PRO A 412 -13.42 -16.18 15.33
N PRO A 413 -14.02 -17.27 15.88
CA PRO A 413 -15.22 -17.13 16.69
C PRO A 413 -14.95 -16.32 17.97
N CYS A 414 -15.93 -15.55 18.41
CA CYS A 414 -15.82 -14.82 19.67
C CYS A 414 -16.11 -15.76 20.85
N LYS A 415 -15.07 -16.34 21.43
CA LYS A 415 -15.20 -17.34 22.50
C LYS A 415 -15.68 -16.75 23.83
N PHE A 416 -15.45 -15.46 24.04
CA PHE A 416 -15.76 -14.75 25.29
C PHE A 416 -16.85 -13.67 25.12
N CYS A 417 -17.53 -13.63 23.97
CA CYS A 417 -18.69 -12.77 23.74
C CYS A 417 -19.94 -13.42 24.36
N ASN A 418 -20.31 -13.00 25.56
CA ASN A 418 -21.56 -13.39 26.24
C ASN A 418 -22.60 -12.28 26.11
#